data_b6c5be0c91bb3bfdd6200d6266c7ee32
#
_entry.id   b6c5be0c91bb3bfdd6200d6266c7ee32
#
_cell.length_a   1.000
_cell.length_b   1.000
_cell.length_c   1.000
_cell.angle_alpha   90.00
_cell.angle_beta   90.00
_cell.angle_gamma   90.00
#
_symmetry.space_group_name_H-M   'P 1'
#
loop_
_entity.id
_entity.type
_entity.pdbx_description
1 polymer ?
#
loop_
_entity_poly.entity_id
_entity_poly.type
_entity_poly.pdbx_seq_one_letter_code
_entity_poly.pdbx_strand_id
1 'polypeptide(L)'
;SNWNVTGVDAQYEPDNWAKAVNSTNFRKAFLYAINPSVTLAVTAPEGYDNYKLHTITPPSFCANSQGVDYTECGDLANLSDFFDEAKAKEYRDAAVEELTAAGATFPIKVQYPYNPAVVDWDKQCQVFKQQVEGVLNDGFDFINIIITQGPSDNFLNAVRRVGAYQLMSYYWGADYSDPETEVYPFYQEAGDRGTCYSFLRTGVEDGFITGETADAVMAYMNAIEAAKQITDDIDARYKAFADAETLLITNALVIPRGMSVPAYLATRLNYWEGQYASTGFSNKRLKGIHVLDHYVSMDEYEANRDAR
;
A
#
# COMPACT_ATOMS: atom_id res chain seq x y z
N SER A 1 1.81 -6.48 4.84
CA SER A 1 1.98 -7.66 5.72
C SER A 1 1.25 -7.47 7.04
N ASN A 2 0.80 -8.56 7.64
CA ASN A 2 0.26 -8.56 9.01
C ASN A 2 1.32 -9.11 9.98
N TRP A 3 1.56 -8.38 11.05
CA TRP A 3 2.53 -8.71 12.10
C TRP A 3 1.88 -9.24 13.36
N ASN A 4 0.57 -8.98 13.53
CA ASN A 4 -0.20 -9.55 14.62
C ASN A 4 -0.76 -10.91 14.21
N VAL A 5 -0.08 -11.97 14.61
CA VAL A 5 -0.43 -13.35 14.25
C VAL A 5 -1.66 -13.90 15.01
N THR A 6 -2.14 -13.21 16.03
CA THR A 6 -3.26 -13.71 16.87
C THR A 6 -4.60 -13.74 16.13
N GLY A 7 -4.76 -12.96 15.05
CA GLY A 7 -5.95 -12.97 14.19
C GLY A 7 -5.94 -14.04 13.10
N VAL A 8 -4.83 -14.77 12.94
CA VAL A 8 -4.64 -15.75 11.87
C VAL A 8 -5.04 -17.14 12.37
N ASP A 9 -5.84 -17.87 11.59
CA ASP A 9 -6.24 -19.24 11.90
C ASP A 9 -5.01 -20.18 11.88
N ALA A 10 -4.96 -21.13 12.82
CA ALA A 10 -3.86 -22.08 13.02
C ALA A 10 -3.52 -22.90 11.75
N GLN A 11 -4.49 -23.17 10.87
CA GLN A 11 -4.24 -23.88 9.60
C GLN A 11 -3.27 -23.15 8.65
N TYR A 12 -3.11 -21.82 8.83
CA TYR A 12 -2.19 -20.99 8.06
C TYR A 12 -0.82 -20.81 8.74
N GLU A 13 -0.55 -21.57 9.82
CA GLU A 13 0.75 -21.62 10.47
C GLU A 13 1.27 -20.24 10.93
N PRO A 14 0.52 -19.52 11.80
CA PRO A 14 0.87 -18.15 12.20
C PRO A 14 2.28 -18.02 12.80
N ASP A 15 2.77 -19.03 13.55
CA ASP A 15 4.11 -19.01 14.12
C ASP A 15 5.21 -19.13 13.05
N ASN A 16 4.95 -19.88 11.98
CA ASN A 16 5.87 -20.01 10.86
C ASN A 16 5.90 -18.72 10.03
N TRP A 17 4.72 -18.09 9.84
CA TRP A 17 4.60 -16.78 9.25
C TRP A 17 5.33 -15.71 10.07
N ALA A 18 5.22 -15.73 11.40
CA ALA A 18 5.88 -14.76 12.27
C ALA A 18 7.41 -14.77 12.08
N LYS A 19 8.01 -15.95 11.93
CA LYS A 19 9.44 -16.07 11.58
C LYS A 19 9.73 -15.45 10.23
N ALA A 20 8.94 -15.81 9.21
CA ALA A 20 9.15 -15.35 7.85
C ALA A 20 8.99 -13.83 7.70
N VAL A 21 7.92 -13.24 8.25
CA VAL A 21 7.66 -11.81 8.12
C VAL A 21 8.65 -10.94 8.89
N ASN A 22 9.34 -11.47 9.91
CA ASN A 22 10.43 -10.80 10.60
C ASN A 22 11.75 -10.83 9.82
N SER A 23 11.91 -11.71 8.83
CA SER A 23 13.08 -11.70 7.96
C SER A 23 12.99 -10.56 6.95
N THR A 24 13.99 -9.68 6.95
CA THR A 24 14.11 -8.62 5.94
C THR A 24 14.31 -9.21 4.55
N ASN A 25 15.04 -10.31 4.42
CA ASN A 25 15.26 -10.99 3.14
C ASN A 25 13.94 -11.57 2.60
N PHE A 26 13.12 -12.18 3.45
CA PHE A 26 11.78 -12.67 3.05
C PHE A 26 10.91 -11.54 2.50
N ARG A 27 10.83 -10.41 3.19
CA ARG A 27 10.02 -9.28 2.74
C ARG A 27 10.56 -8.66 1.45
N LYS A 28 11.89 -8.52 1.32
CA LYS A 28 12.53 -8.01 0.10
C LYS A 28 12.36 -8.97 -1.08
N ALA A 29 12.34 -10.28 -0.85
CA ALA A 29 11.98 -11.24 -1.90
C ALA A 29 10.60 -10.91 -2.50
N PHE A 30 9.59 -10.61 -1.67
CA PHE A 30 8.28 -10.16 -2.15
C PHE A 30 8.32 -8.79 -2.83
N LEU A 31 9.05 -7.81 -2.27
CA LEU A 31 9.17 -6.47 -2.85
C LEU A 31 9.67 -6.53 -4.30
N TYR A 32 10.68 -7.36 -4.56
CA TYR A 32 11.25 -7.50 -5.90
C TYR A 32 10.52 -8.52 -6.78
N ALA A 33 9.76 -9.46 -6.19
CA ALA A 33 8.99 -10.43 -6.98
C ALA A 33 7.68 -9.87 -7.52
N ILE A 34 7.05 -8.90 -6.82
CA ILE A 34 5.73 -8.40 -7.20
C ILE A 34 5.83 -7.50 -8.44
N ASN A 35 5.19 -7.93 -9.54
CA ASN A 35 4.97 -7.10 -10.72
C ASN A 35 3.59 -6.45 -10.66
N PRO A 36 3.48 -5.15 -10.34
CA PRO A 36 2.19 -4.47 -10.24
C PRO A 36 1.38 -4.50 -11.52
N SER A 37 2.04 -4.48 -12.68
CA SER A 37 1.39 -4.47 -14.00
C SER A 37 0.42 -5.63 -14.20
N VAL A 38 0.76 -6.82 -13.67
CA VAL A 38 -0.08 -8.03 -13.84
C VAL A 38 -1.43 -7.88 -13.16
N THR A 39 -1.46 -7.32 -11.96
CA THR A 39 -2.71 -7.13 -11.22
C THR A 39 -3.48 -5.89 -11.69
N LEU A 40 -2.79 -4.83 -12.10
CA LEU A 40 -3.41 -3.62 -12.64
C LEU A 40 -4.06 -3.89 -14.00
N ALA A 41 -3.47 -4.74 -14.85
CA ALA A 41 -4.05 -5.13 -16.13
C ALA A 41 -5.40 -5.85 -16.02
N VAL A 42 -5.75 -6.42 -14.86
CA VAL A 42 -7.08 -7.00 -14.61
C VAL A 42 -8.18 -5.93 -14.61
N THR A 43 -7.88 -4.75 -14.06
CA THR A 43 -8.86 -3.64 -13.93
C THR A 43 -8.67 -2.55 -14.96
N ALA A 44 -7.48 -2.41 -15.52
CA ALA A 44 -7.13 -1.45 -16.55
C ALA A 44 -6.36 -2.16 -17.68
N PRO A 45 -7.00 -3.00 -18.50
CA PRO A 45 -6.32 -3.76 -19.55
C PRO A 45 -5.61 -2.87 -20.56
N GLU A 46 -6.09 -1.64 -20.74
CA GLU A 46 -5.42 -0.60 -21.51
C GLU A 46 -4.87 0.47 -20.57
N GLY A 47 -3.58 0.78 -20.67
CA GLY A 47 -2.94 1.86 -19.91
C GLY A 47 -2.67 1.57 -18.44
N TYR A 48 -2.58 0.32 -18.03
CA TYR A 48 -2.28 -0.07 -16.64
C TYR A 48 -0.96 0.52 -16.11
N ASP A 49 0.01 0.78 -16.96
CA ASP A 49 1.28 1.40 -16.55
C ASP A 49 1.12 2.82 -16.01
N ASN A 50 0.06 3.53 -16.41
CA ASN A 50 -0.25 4.87 -15.87
C ASN A 50 -0.70 4.83 -14.40
N TYR A 51 -1.06 3.67 -13.89
CA TYR A 51 -1.55 3.48 -12.52
C TYR A 51 -0.53 2.79 -11.60
N LYS A 52 0.62 2.39 -12.15
CA LYS A 52 1.68 1.76 -11.38
C LYS A 52 2.39 2.79 -10.49
N LEU A 53 2.63 2.40 -9.23
CA LEU A 53 3.35 3.20 -8.26
C LEU A 53 4.54 2.44 -7.70
N HIS A 54 5.62 3.17 -7.45
CA HIS A 54 6.76 2.74 -6.64
C HIS A 54 6.86 3.52 -5.31
N THR A 55 5.89 4.42 -5.06
CA THR A 55 5.70 5.17 -3.82
C THR A 55 4.32 4.87 -3.24
N ILE A 56 4.08 5.17 -1.96
CA ILE A 56 2.76 5.06 -1.32
C ILE A 56 1.94 6.27 -1.69
N THR A 57 2.52 7.47 -1.52
CA THR A 57 1.92 8.71 -1.96
C THR A 57 1.96 8.80 -3.48
N PRO A 58 0.81 8.98 -4.16
CA PRO A 58 0.79 9.06 -5.61
C PRO A 58 1.41 10.38 -6.12
N PRO A 59 2.00 10.40 -7.33
CA PRO A 59 2.45 11.63 -7.96
C PRO A 59 1.27 12.59 -8.18
N SER A 60 1.57 13.88 -8.20
CA SER A 60 0.60 14.97 -8.32
C SER A 60 -0.40 15.09 -7.15
N PHE A 61 -0.13 14.42 -6.03
CA PHE A 61 -0.96 14.53 -4.83
C PHE A 61 -0.76 15.89 -4.11
N CYS A 62 0.49 16.28 -3.90
CA CYS A 62 0.87 17.58 -3.36
C CYS A 62 2.26 17.98 -3.84
N ALA A 63 2.54 19.29 -3.76
CA ALA A 63 3.82 19.85 -4.15
C ALA A 63 4.35 20.80 -3.07
N ASN A 64 5.66 20.94 -2.99
CA ASN A 64 6.32 21.85 -2.07
C ASN A 64 6.13 23.33 -2.47
N SER A 65 6.76 24.29 -1.74
CA SER A 65 6.62 25.72 -2.00
C SER A 65 7.11 26.16 -3.37
N GLN A 66 7.95 25.36 -4.01
CA GLN A 66 8.54 25.62 -5.33
C GLN A 66 7.78 24.89 -6.47
N GLY A 67 6.69 24.19 -6.15
CA GLY A 67 5.93 23.41 -7.11
C GLY A 67 6.56 22.07 -7.46
N VAL A 68 7.56 21.61 -6.72
CA VAL A 68 8.16 20.28 -6.90
C VAL A 68 7.22 19.24 -6.30
N ASP A 69 6.90 18.21 -7.06
CA ASP A 69 6.05 17.11 -6.62
C ASP A 69 6.64 16.42 -5.37
N TYR A 70 5.77 16.02 -4.45
CA TYR A 70 6.21 15.34 -3.23
C TYR A 70 7.04 14.09 -3.52
N THR A 71 6.70 13.33 -4.56
CA THR A 71 7.43 12.11 -4.93
C THR A 71 8.86 12.39 -5.42
N GLU A 72 9.16 13.65 -5.72
CA GLU A 72 10.50 14.13 -6.10
C GLU A 72 11.25 14.77 -4.90
N CYS A 73 10.70 14.69 -3.68
CA CYS A 73 11.33 15.22 -2.47
C CYS A 73 12.18 14.14 -1.76
N GLY A 74 13.23 14.60 -1.06
CA GLY A 74 14.04 13.76 -0.19
C GLY A 74 14.58 12.49 -0.85
N ASP A 75 14.68 11.42 -0.08
CA ASP A 75 15.17 10.12 -0.55
C ASP A 75 14.13 9.39 -1.42
N LEU A 76 12.86 9.81 -1.36
CA LEU A 76 11.78 9.23 -2.17
C LEU A 76 12.04 9.40 -3.67
N ALA A 77 12.62 10.53 -4.07
CA ALA A 77 13.02 10.80 -5.45
C ALA A 77 13.99 9.78 -6.07
N ASN A 78 14.67 9.00 -5.24
CA ASN A 78 15.63 7.99 -5.69
C ASN A 78 15.00 6.61 -5.92
N LEU A 79 13.70 6.44 -5.56
CA LEU A 79 13.00 5.18 -5.76
C LEU A 79 12.57 5.01 -7.23
N SER A 80 12.53 3.77 -7.65
CA SER A 80 12.07 3.37 -8.99
C SER A 80 11.29 2.07 -8.89
N ASP A 81 10.83 1.52 -10.02
CA ASP A 81 10.16 0.22 -10.05
C ASP A 81 11.04 -0.85 -9.39
N PHE A 82 10.43 -1.60 -8.47
CA PHE A 82 11.14 -2.63 -7.71
C PHE A 82 11.15 -3.99 -8.39
N PHE A 83 10.28 -4.25 -9.38
CA PHE A 83 10.19 -5.57 -9.97
C PHE A 83 11.52 -5.98 -10.63
N ASP A 84 12.16 -7.02 -10.04
CA ASP A 84 13.43 -7.59 -10.50
C ASP A 84 13.49 -9.06 -10.04
N GLU A 85 13.25 -9.99 -10.96
CA GLU A 85 13.23 -11.42 -10.67
C GLU A 85 14.56 -11.96 -10.15
N ALA A 86 15.68 -11.41 -10.61
CA ALA A 86 17.00 -11.86 -10.18
C ALA A 86 17.24 -11.47 -8.72
N LYS A 87 16.94 -10.22 -8.34
CA LYS A 87 17.01 -9.77 -6.96
C LYS A 87 16.00 -10.48 -6.08
N ALA A 88 14.78 -10.74 -6.57
CA ALA A 88 13.79 -11.50 -5.83
C ALA A 88 14.31 -12.88 -5.43
N LYS A 89 14.97 -13.58 -6.36
CA LYS A 89 15.56 -14.90 -6.12
C LYS A 89 16.78 -14.83 -5.19
N GLU A 90 17.63 -13.81 -5.32
CA GLU A 90 18.76 -13.57 -4.42
C GLU A 90 18.28 -13.41 -2.96
N TYR A 91 17.27 -12.54 -2.74
CA TYR A 91 16.68 -12.35 -1.41
C TYR A 91 15.93 -13.58 -0.91
N ARG A 92 15.26 -14.33 -1.80
CA ARG A 92 14.64 -15.60 -1.45
C ARG A 92 15.68 -16.60 -0.93
N ASP A 93 16.78 -16.77 -1.64
CA ASP A 93 17.80 -17.76 -1.27
C ASP A 93 18.44 -17.40 0.10
N ALA A 94 18.72 -16.12 0.33
CA ALA A 94 19.17 -15.64 1.63
C ALA A 94 18.11 -15.87 2.73
N ALA A 95 16.83 -15.65 2.43
CA ALA A 95 15.73 -15.92 3.35
C ALA A 95 15.60 -17.41 3.65
N VAL A 96 15.82 -18.31 2.70
CA VAL A 96 15.78 -19.77 2.92
C VAL A 96 16.83 -20.19 3.93
N GLU A 97 18.07 -19.70 3.81
CA GLU A 97 19.15 -19.98 4.76
C GLU A 97 18.80 -19.51 6.17
N GLU A 98 18.39 -18.24 6.29
CA GLU A 98 18.02 -17.58 7.53
C GLU A 98 16.85 -18.26 8.23
N LEU A 99 15.77 -18.52 7.49
CA LEU A 99 14.55 -19.13 8.02
C LEU A 99 14.73 -20.60 8.38
N THR A 100 15.55 -21.34 7.62
CA THR A 100 15.92 -22.71 7.97
C THR A 100 16.67 -22.75 9.31
N ALA A 101 17.62 -21.84 9.51
CA ALA A 101 18.34 -21.72 10.78
C ALA A 101 17.39 -21.34 11.94
N ALA A 102 16.36 -20.55 11.68
CA ALA A 102 15.32 -20.19 12.64
C ALA A 102 14.26 -21.30 12.86
N GLY A 103 14.41 -22.46 12.22
CA GLY A 103 13.47 -23.57 12.32
C GLY A 103 12.11 -23.31 11.69
N ALA A 104 12.09 -22.55 10.59
CA ALA A 104 10.89 -22.42 9.74
C ALA A 104 10.74 -23.67 8.84
N THR A 105 9.51 -23.93 8.42
CA THR A 105 9.18 -25.00 7.47
C THR A 105 8.68 -24.42 6.16
N PHE A 106 9.03 -25.05 5.04
CA PHE A 106 8.64 -24.61 3.70
C PHE A 106 7.63 -25.58 3.07
N PRO A 107 6.73 -25.07 2.18
CA PRO A 107 6.57 -23.67 1.82
C PRO A 107 5.93 -22.84 2.95
N ILE A 108 6.35 -21.59 3.08
CA ILE A 108 5.70 -20.64 3.98
C ILE A 108 4.27 -20.38 3.48
N LYS A 109 3.27 -20.66 4.30
CA LYS A 109 1.87 -20.35 3.97
C LYS A 109 1.63 -18.85 4.06
N VAL A 110 0.92 -18.30 3.06
CA VAL A 110 0.57 -16.88 2.97
C VAL A 110 -0.92 -16.74 2.73
N GLN A 111 -1.71 -16.61 3.79
CA GLN A 111 -3.14 -16.33 3.68
C GLN A 111 -3.36 -14.95 3.04
N TYR A 112 -4.08 -14.93 1.90
CA TYR A 112 -4.32 -13.73 1.10
C TYR A 112 -5.82 -13.57 0.84
N PRO A 113 -6.55 -12.81 1.70
CA PRO A 113 -7.99 -12.70 1.60
C PRO A 113 -8.44 -11.63 0.59
N TYR A 114 -9.65 -11.83 0.06
CA TYR A 114 -10.33 -10.85 -0.77
C TYR A 114 -11.80 -10.68 -0.34
N ASN A 115 -12.39 -9.52 -0.67
CA ASN A 115 -13.81 -9.28 -0.51
C ASN A 115 -14.54 -9.61 -1.82
N PRO A 116 -15.45 -10.60 -1.82
CA PRO A 116 -16.18 -11.02 -3.02
C PRO A 116 -17.17 -9.96 -3.55
N ALA A 117 -17.51 -8.94 -2.76
CA ALA A 117 -18.34 -7.82 -3.21
C ALA A 117 -17.56 -6.83 -4.11
N VAL A 118 -16.22 -6.89 -4.13
CA VAL A 118 -15.40 -6.03 -4.98
C VAL A 118 -15.10 -6.73 -6.30
N VAL A 119 -15.54 -6.11 -7.38
CA VAL A 119 -15.41 -6.66 -8.74
C VAL A 119 -13.96 -6.96 -9.07
N ASP A 120 -13.71 -8.13 -9.63
CA ASP A 120 -12.42 -8.62 -10.10
C ASP A 120 -11.31 -8.75 -9.03
N TRP A 121 -11.61 -8.56 -7.74
CA TRP A 121 -10.57 -8.73 -6.71
C TRP A 121 -10.10 -10.19 -6.60
N ASP A 122 -11.00 -11.15 -6.75
CA ASP A 122 -10.65 -12.57 -6.84
C ASP A 122 -9.69 -12.87 -8.00
N LYS A 123 -9.95 -12.31 -9.19
CA LYS A 123 -9.05 -12.44 -10.36
C LYS A 123 -7.69 -11.79 -10.10
N GLN A 124 -7.67 -10.59 -9.50
CA GLN A 124 -6.41 -9.96 -9.09
C GLN A 124 -5.62 -10.85 -8.14
N CYS A 125 -6.28 -11.51 -7.17
CA CYS A 125 -5.62 -12.46 -6.26
C CYS A 125 -5.05 -13.66 -7.00
N GLN A 126 -5.76 -14.20 -7.99
CA GLN A 126 -5.28 -15.35 -8.77
C GLN A 126 -4.04 -14.99 -9.62
N VAL A 127 -4.07 -13.88 -10.34
CA VAL A 127 -2.91 -13.47 -11.14
C VAL A 127 -1.73 -13.07 -10.26
N PHE A 128 -1.98 -12.44 -9.10
CA PHE A 128 -0.97 -12.15 -8.10
C PHE A 128 -0.28 -13.43 -7.62
N LYS A 129 -1.06 -14.44 -7.19
CA LYS A 129 -0.55 -15.74 -6.76
C LYS A 129 0.33 -16.36 -7.85
N GLN A 130 -0.20 -16.49 -9.06
CA GLN A 130 0.53 -17.12 -10.18
C GLN A 130 1.84 -16.40 -10.47
N GLN A 131 1.84 -15.08 -10.49
CA GLN A 131 3.00 -14.28 -10.81
C GLN A 131 4.06 -14.36 -9.71
N VAL A 132 3.69 -14.19 -8.45
CA VAL A 132 4.63 -14.16 -7.32
C VAL A 132 5.18 -15.55 -7.03
N GLU A 133 4.34 -16.58 -7.03
CA GLU A 133 4.81 -17.97 -6.88
C GLU A 133 5.67 -18.41 -8.06
N GLY A 134 5.36 -17.97 -9.28
CA GLY A 134 6.16 -18.25 -10.46
C GLY A 134 7.61 -17.73 -10.35
N VAL A 135 7.80 -16.60 -9.69
CA VAL A 135 9.14 -16.03 -9.44
C VAL A 135 9.81 -16.71 -8.23
N LEU A 136 9.10 -16.77 -7.10
CA LEU A 136 9.70 -17.17 -5.82
C LEU A 136 9.83 -18.68 -5.64
N ASN A 137 9.00 -19.50 -6.31
CA ASN A 137 9.08 -20.95 -6.22
C ASN A 137 9.93 -21.59 -7.35
N ASP A 138 10.62 -20.79 -8.16
CA ASP A 138 11.49 -21.31 -9.19
C ASP A 138 12.65 -22.15 -8.59
N GLY A 139 12.54 -23.47 -8.77
CA GLY A 139 13.49 -24.45 -8.25
C GLY A 139 13.37 -24.80 -6.76
N PHE A 140 12.49 -24.19 -5.99
CA PHE A 140 12.27 -24.46 -4.57
C PHE A 140 10.87 -24.03 -4.12
N ASP A 141 10.14 -24.88 -3.40
CA ASP A 141 8.81 -24.56 -2.86
C ASP A 141 8.93 -23.59 -1.67
N PHE A 142 9.12 -22.29 -1.96
CA PHE A 142 9.40 -21.26 -0.97
C PHE A 142 8.14 -20.77 -0.25
N ILE A 143 7.08 -20.50 -1.02
CA ILE A 143 5.81 -19.97 -0.49
C ILE A 143 4.62 -20.73 -1.06
N ASN A 144 3.50 -20.68 -0.33
CA ASN A 144 2.18 -21.09 -0.80
C ASN A 144 1.16 -20.02 -0.47
N ILE A 145 0.77 -19.23 -1.49
CA ILE A 145 -0.26 -18.19 -1.36
C ILE A 145 -1.63 -18.86 -1.37
N ILE A 146 -2.35 -18.77 -0.26
CA ILE A 146 -3.68 -19.34 -0.05
C ILE A 146 -4.71 -18.24 -0.14
N ILE A 147 -5.39 -18.17 -1.29
CA ILE A 147 -6.45 -17.20 -1.52
C ILE A 147 -7.67 -17.58 -0.71
N THR A 148 -8.17 -16.67 0.11
CA THR A 148 -9.33 -16.92 0.97
C THR A 148 -10.41 -15.88 0.73
N GLN A 149 -11.66 -16.34 0.62
CA GLN A 149 -12.81 -15.46 0.51
C GLN A 149 -13.24 -14.99 1.89
N GLY A 150 -13.25 -13.69 2.10
CA GLY A 150 -13.87 -13.08 3.28
C GLY A 150 -15.38 -12.85 3.10
N PRO A 151 -16.07 -12.34 4.13
CA PRO A 151 -17.47 -11.98 4.02
C PRO A 151 -17.68 -10.81 3.05
N SER A 152 -18.76 -10.83 2.28
CA SER A 152 -19.12 -9.72 1.39
C SER A 152 -19.47 -8.44 2.15
N ASP A 153 -20.13 -8.61 3.29
CA ASP A 153 -20.47 -7.53 4.20
C ASP A 153 -19.47 -7.43 5.36
N ASN A 154 -19.19 -6.21 5.78
CA ASN A 154 -18.33 -5.95 6.95
C ASN A 154 -16.89 -6.52 6.84
N PHE A 155 -16.38 -6.74 5.64
CA PHE A 155 -15.03 -7.27 5.38
C PHE A 155 -13.95 -6.51 6.16
N LEU A 156 -14.08 -5.18 6.23
CA LEU A 156 -13.16 -4.32 6.95
C LEU A 156 -12.99 -4.73 8.42
N ASN A 157 -14.10 -4.96 9.13
CA ASN A 157 -14.05 -5.33 10.55
C ASN A 157 -13.78 -6.82 10.77
N ALA A 158 -14.27 -7.67 9.86
CA ALA A 158 -14.14 -9.12 10.02
C ALA A 158 -12.78 -9.66 9.59
N VAL A 159 -12.05 -8.95 8.73
CA VAL A 159 -10.76 -9.40 8.19
C VAL A 159 -9.64 -8.43 8.52
N ARG A 160 -9.72 -7.17 8.03
CA ARG A 160 -8.59 -6.23 8.11
C ARG A 160 -8.31 -5.78 9.53
N ARG A 161 -9.32 -5.25 10.23
CA ARG A 161 -9.15 -4.65 11.56
C ARG A 161 -8.81 -5.66 12.66
N VAL A 162 -9.17 -6.92 12.46
CA VAL A 162 -8.85 -8.01 13.39
C VAL A 162 -7.57 -8.76 13.03
N GLY A 163 -6.96 -8.43 11.88
CA GLY A 163 -5.73 -9.10 11.42
C GLY A 163 -5.94 -10.53 10.95
N ALA A 164 -7.13 -10.90 10.44
CA ALA A 164 -7.41 -12.24 9.91
C ALA A 164 -6.80 -12.43 8.51
N TYR A 165 -5.51 -12.19 8.38
CA TYR A 165 -4.74 -12.33 7.13
C TYR A 165 -3.24 -12.36 7.45
N GLN A 166 -2.44 -12.85 6.52
CA GLN A 166 -0.98 -12.76 6.58
C GLN A 166 -0.46 -11.69 5.62
N LEU A 167 -0.95 -11.68 4.39
CA LEU A 167 -0.71 -10.63 3.42
C LEU A 167 -2.05 -10.17 2.85
N MET A 168 -2.21 -8.88 2.58
CA MET A 168 -3.42 -8.33 1.98
C MET A 168 -3.09 -7.12 1.11
N SER A 169 -3.81 -7.01 -0.01
CA SER A 169 -3.87 -5.77 -0.79
C SER A 169 -5.05 -4.92 -0.33
N TYR A 170 -4.85 -3.61 -0.21
CA TYR A 170 -5.92 -2.65 0.06
C TYR A 170 -5.55 -1.27 -0.46
N TYR A 171 -6.52 -0.39 -0.46
CA TYR A 171 -6.38 0.99 -0.92
C TYR A 171 -6.60 1.95 0.24
N TRP A 172 -5.95 3.10 0.14
CA TRP A 172 -6.17 4.25 1.00
C TRP A 172 -6.61 5.43 0.14
N GLY A 173 -7.39 6.33 0.70
CA GLY A 173 -7.74 7.61 0.08
C GLY A 173 -7.41 8.71 1.06
N ALA A 174 -6.67 9.71 0.60
CA ALA A 174 -6.25 10.84 1.42
C ALA A 174 -7.43 11.61 2.01
N ASP A 175 -7.35 11.95 3.28
CA ASP A 175 -8.36 12.77 3.96
C ASP A 175 -8.14 14.28 3.74
N TYR A 176 -6.89 14.69 3.47
CA TYR A 176 -6.45 16.07 3.23
C TYR A 176 -5.17 16.09 2.38
N SER A 177 -4.82 17.26 1.84
CA SER A 177 -3.69 17.43 0.92
C SER A 177 -2.38 17.68 1.68
N ASP A 178 -1.90 16.68 2.41
CA ASP A 178 -0.60 16.68 3.08
C ASP A 178 -0.07 15.24 3.09
N PRO A 179 1.23 14.98 2.85
CA PRO A 179 1.78 13.63 2.77
C PRO A 179 1.58 12.81 4.05
N GLU A 180 1.38 13.44 5.20
CA GLU A 180 1.07 12.76 6.45
C GLU A 180 -0.11 11.79 6.30
N THR A 181 -1.18 12.18 5.56
CA THR A 181 -2.37 11.35 5.41
C THR A 181 -2.12 10.01 4.72
N GLU A 182 -1.10 9.92 3.87
CA GLU A 182 -0.75 8.69 3.14
C GLU A 182 0.14 7.76 3.97
N VAL A 183 1.00 8.28 4.81
CA VAL A 183 1.93 7.49 5.62
C VAL A 183 1.45 7.24 7.05
N TYR A 184 0.65 8.12 7.61
CA TYR A 184 0.11 8.01 8.98
C TYR A 184 -0.65 6.70 9.28
N PRO A 185 -1.40 6.09 8.33
CA PRO A 185 -2.07 4.81 8.59
C PRO A 185 -1.16 3.67 9.05
N PHE A 186 0.13 3.74 8.74
CA PHE A 186 1.13 2.75 9.17
C PHE A 186 1.80 3.13 10.50
N TYR A 187 1.70 4.41 10.88
CA TYR A 187 2.29 4.97 12.10
C TYR A 187 1.39 4.83 13.32
N GLN A 188 0.11 4.69 13.19
CA GLN A 188 -0.93 4.83 14.21
C GLN A 188 -0.56 4.37 15.62
N GLU A 189 -1.10 5.08 16.61
CA GLU A 189 -0.87 4.78 18.02
C GLU A 189 -1.49 3.45 18.47
N ALA A 190 -0.83 2.81 19.43
CA ALA A 190 -1.38 1.64 20.11
C ALA A 190 -2.78 1.96 20.68
N GLY A 191 -3.73 1.09 20.41
CA GLY A 191 -5.12 1.27 20.84
C GLY A 191 -6.08 1.77 19.78
N ASP A 192 -5.64 2.46 18.73
CA ASP A 192 -6.47 2.78 17.56
C ASP A 192 -6.36 1.68 16.49
N ARG A 193 -6.70 0.46 16.87
CA ARG A 193 -6.71 -0.69 15.96
C ARG A 193 -7.73 -0.55 14.84
N GLY A 194 -8.64 0.43 14.95
CA GLY A 194 -9.68 0.67 13.95
C GLY A 194 -9.14 1.11 12.59
N THR A 195 -7.99 1.76 12.56
CA THR A 195 -7.38 2.31 11.36
C THR A 195 -6.01 1.71 11.04
N CYS A 196 -5.45 0.87 11.94
CA CYS A 196 -4.16 0.22 11.72
C CYS A 196 -4.18 -0.68 10.48
N TYR A 197 -3.22 -0.46 9.59
CA TYR A 197 -3.13 -1.17 8.31
C TYR A 197 -2.16 -2.34 8.31
N SER A 198 -1.19 -2.36 9.19
CA SER A 198 -0.15 -3.39 9.19
C SER A 198 0.24 -3.88 10.57
N PHE A 199 -0.29 -3.26 11.62
CA PHE A 199 0.05 -3.57 13.02
C PHE A 199 1.55 -3.36 13.34
N LEU A 200 2.22 -2.41 12.68
CA LEU A 200 3.65 -2.20 12.88
C LEU A 200 3.97 -1.80 14.33
N ARG A 201 3.31 -0.76 14.85
CA ARG A 201 3.53 -0.30 16.23
C ARG A 201 3.14 -1.38 17.25
N THR A 202 1.93 -1.88 17.16
CA THR A 202 1.45 -2.93 18.08
C THR A 202 2.28 -4.21 17.94
N GLY A 203 2.78 -4.52 16.75
CA GLY A 203 3.69 -5.64 16.52
C GLY A 203 4.98 -5.53 17.31
N VAL A 204 5.57 -4.34 17.41
CA VAL A 204 6.76 -4.09 18.24
C VAL A 204 6.39 -4.14 19.73
N GLU A 205 5.32 -3.45 20.14
CA GLU A 205 4.88 -3.38 21.54
C GLU A 205 4.48 -4.75 22.11
N ASP A 206 3.81 -5.58 21.30
CA ASP A 206 3.38 -6.93 21.68
C ASP A 206 4.49 -7.99 21.48
N GLY A 207 5.67 -7.60 20.96
CA GLY A 207 6.82 -8.47 20.76
C GLY A 207 6.71 -9.43 19.55
N PHE A 208 5.81 -9.18 18.62
CA PHE A 208 5.72 -9.93 17.35
C PHE A 208 6.76 -9.47 16.33
N ILE A 209 7.15 -8.20 16.38
CA ILE A 209 8.22 -7.63 15.56
C ILE A 209 9.47 -7.52 16.42
N THR A 210 10.56 -8.13 15.98
CA THR A 210 11.81 -8.24 16.76
C THR A 210 13.05 -7.96 15.91
N GLY A 211 14.19 -7.79 16.56
CA GLY A 211 15.52 -7.64 15.93
C GLY A 211 15.56 -6.47 14.95
N GLU A 212 16.28 -6.64 13.86
CA GLU A 212 16.48 -5.59 12.83
C GLU A 212 15.17 -5.05 12.27
N THR A 213 14.11 -5.87 12.23
CA THR A 213 12.80 -5.42 11.78
C THR A 213 12.17 -4.45 12.78
N ALA A 214 12.31 -4.68 14.08
CA ALA A 214 11.87 -3.73 15.09
C ALA A 214 12.64 -2.41 14.99
N ASP A 215 13.95 -2.47 14.77
CA ASP A 215 14.77 -1.27 14.56
C ASP A 215 14.31 -0.47 13.34
N ALA A 216 14.01 -1.14 12.23
CA ALA A 216 13.49 -0.49 11.02
C ALA A 216 12.10 0.15 11.24
N VAL A 217 11.20 -0.52 11.96
CA VAL A 217 9.90 0.03 12.34
C VAL A 217 10.05 1.25 13.23
N MET A 218 10.93 1.18 14.23
CA MET A 218 11.18 2.30 15.15
C MET A 218 11.83 3.49 14.43
N ALA A 219 12.76 3.24 13.47
CA ALA A 219 13.33 4.30 12.65
C ALA A 219 12.24 5.04 11.85
N TYR A 220 11.32 4.30 11.22
CA TYR A 220 10.17 4.88 10.54
C TYR A 220 9.27 5.67 11.50
N MET A 221 8.92 5.11 12.67
CA MET A 221 8.08 5.78 13.66
C MET A 221 8.70 7.10 14.13
N ASN A 222 9.99 7.11 14.42
CA ASN A 222 10.72 8.30 14.85
C ASN A 222 10.78 9.36 13.73
N ALA A 223 10.96 8.94 12.48
CA ALA A 223 10.97 9.84 11.32
C ALA A 223 9.61 10.52 11.13
N ILE A 224 8.50 9.80 11.25
CA ILE A 224 7.15 10.38 11.21
C ILE A 224 6.93 11.37 12.35
N GLU A 225 7.32 11.03 13.59
CA GLU A 225 7.19 11.96 14.72
C GLU A 225 8.00 13.24 14.50
N ALA A 226 9.21 13.13 13.97
CA ALA A 226 10.03 14.30 13.64
C ALA A 226 9.39 15.14 12.54
N ALA A 227 8.89 14.53 11.46
CA ALA A 227 8.24 15.23 10.35
C ALA A 227 6.99 16.00 10.80
N LYS A 228 6.18 15.42 11.68
CA LYS A 228 4.97 16.04 12.26
C LYS A 228 5.27 17.33 13.04
N GLN A 229 6.45 17.47 13.62
CA GLN A 229 6.84 18.68 14.36
C GLN A 229 7.18 19.86 13.45
N ILE A 230 7.42 19.64 12.16
CA ILE A 230 7.73 20.69 11.21
C ILE A 230 6.41 21.31 10.73
N THR A 231 6.11 22.52 11.18
CA THR A 231 4.81 23.18 10.92
C THR A 231 4.94 24.51 10.17
N ASP A 232 6.13 25.07 10.10
CA ASP A 232 6.42 26.41 9.56
C ASP A 232 7.28 26.40 8.28
N ASP A 233 7.78 25.23 7.89
CA ASP A 233 8.57 25.01 6.67
C ASP A 233 8.03 23.84 5.89
N ILE A 234 7.25 24.10 4.85
CA ILE A 234 6.61 23.07 4.03
C ILE A 234 7.63 22.22 3.26
N ASP A 235 8.75 22.82 2.83
CA ASP A 235 9.76 22.11 2.05
C ASP A 235 10.53 21.13 2.94
N ALA A 236 10.91 21.56 4.14
CA ALA A 236 11.52 20.69 5.14
C ALA A 236 10.54 19.59 5.61
N ARG A 237 9.26 19.93 5.80
CA ARG A 237 8.21 18.99 6.17
C ARG A 237 8.04 17.89 5.12
N TYR A 238 7.90 18.26 3.86
CA TYR A 238 7.69 17.31 2.77
C TYR A 238 8.90 16.41 2.55
N LYS A 239 10.09 17.01 2.63
CA LYS A 239 11.32 16.19 2.63
C LYS A 239 11.35 15.16 3.76
N ALA A 240 11.01 15.56 4.99
CA ALA A 240 11.04 14.66 6.14
C ALA A 240 10.01 13.52 6.02
N PHE A 241 8.80 13.78 5.53
CA PHE A 241 7.82 12.74 5.25
C PHE A 241 8.26 11.82 4.10
N ALA A 242 8.88 12.35 3.05
CA ALA A 242 9.42 11.58 1.93
C ALA A 242 10.53 10.63 2.38
N ASP A 243 11.44 11.11 3.23
CA ASP A 243 12.49 10.28 3.83
C ASP A 243 11.89 9.16 4.72
N ALA A 244 10.83 9.47 5.49
CA ALA A 244 10.12 8.46 6.29
C ALA A 244 9.38 7.43 5.44
N GLU A 245 8.72 7.84 4.36
CA GLU A 245 8.08 6.93 3.41
C GLU A 245 9.09 6.00 2.74
N THR A 246 10.27 6.53 2.42
CA THR A 246 11.38 5.73 1.86
C THR A 246 11.82 4.63 2.82
N LEU A 247 11.90 4.89 4.14
CA LEU A 247 12.22 3.86 5.13
C LEU A 247 11.17 2.76 5.15
N LEU A 248 9.89 3.12 5.05
CA LEU A 248 8.78 2.16 5.05
C LEU A 248 8.86 1.20 3.84
N ILE A 249 9.19 1.73 2.66
CA ILE A 249 9.26 0.97 1.41
C ILE A 249 10.54 0.15 1.31
N THR A 250 11.71 0.76 1.55
CA THR A 250 13.02 0.11 1.35
C THR A 250 13.28 -1.02 2.35
N ASN A 251 12.65 -0.97 3.54
CA ASN A 251 12.63 -2.08 4.48
C ASN A 251 11.52 -3.12 4.18
N ALA A 252 10.81 -2.95 3.06
CA ALA A 252 9.70 -3.80 2.63
C ALA A 252 8.65 -4.04 3.74
N LEU A 253 8.40 -3.02 4.58
CA LEU A 253 7.34 -3.04 5.58
C LEU A 253 5.98 -2.90 4.88
N VAL A 254 5.93 -2.12 3.81
CA VAL A 254 4.81 -1.97 2.88
C VAL A 254 5.35 -2.04 1.46
N ILE A 255 4.58 -2.60 0.55
CA ILE A 255 4.94 -2.72 -0.87
C ILE A 255 3.95 -1.89 -1.68
N PRO A 256 4.40 -0.79 -2.31
CA PRO A 256 3.58 -0.01 -3.23
C PRO A 256 3.15 -0.86 -4.43
N ARG A 257 1.96 -0.62 -4.95
CA ARG A 257 1.48 -1.34 -6.12
C ARG A 257 0.94 -0.42 -7.20
N GLY A 258 0.00 0.43 -6.86
CA GLY A 258 -0.62 1.30 -7.85
C GLY A 258 -1.79 2.10 -7.31
N MET A 259 -2.25 3.02 -8.13
CA MET A 259 -3.45 3.83 -7.89
C MET A 259 -4.71 3.06 -8.29
N SER A 260 -5.85 3.49 -7.74
CA SER A 260 -7.16 3.06 -8.23
C SER A 260 -7.38 3.57 -9.65
N VAL A 261 -7.88 2.70 -10.52
CA VAL A 261 -8.30 3.09 -11.86
C VAL A 261 -9.54 3.98 -11.74
N PRO A 262 -9.56 5.18 -12.32
CA PRO A 262 -10.72 6.05 -12.25
C PRO A 262 -11.92 5.41 -12.98
N ALA A 263 -13.09 5.54 -12.37
CA ALA A 263 -14.33 5.15 -12.98
C ALA A 263 -14.88 6.28 -13.87
N TYR A 264 -15.61 5.92 -14.91
CA TYR A 264 -16.38 6.90 -15.67
C TYR A 264 -17.51 7.46 -14.79
N LEU A 265 -17.67 8.79 -14.83
CA LEU A 265 -18.70 9.49 -14.08
C LEU A 265 -19.65 10.20 -15.07
N ALA A 266 -20.91 9.80 -15.06
CA ALA A 266 -21.97 10.58 -15.71
C ALA A 266 -22.50 11.62 -14.71
N THR A 267 -22.26 12.89 -14.97
CA THR A 267 -22.59 13.96 -14.04
C THR A 267 -23.24 15.16 -14.71
N ARG A 268 -24.06 15.85 -13.94
CA ARG A 268 -24.63 17.18 -14.28
C ARG A 268 -24.02 18.28 -13.40
N LEU A 269 -23.02 17.97 -12.59
CA LEU A 269 -22.34 18.95 -11.79
C LEU A 269 -21.39 19.75 -12.66
N ASN A 270 -21.38 21.08 -12.51
CA ASN A 270 -20.40 21.93 -13.15
C ASN A 270 -19.09 21.90 -12.35
N TYR A 271 -18.18 20.99 -12.70
CA TYR A 271 -16.88 20.86 -12.05
C TYR A 271 -15.94 22.05 -12.21
N TRP A 272 -16.28 22.99 -13.07
CA TRP A 272 -15.45 24.18 -13.36
C TRP A 272 -15.74 25.32 -12.40
N GLU A 273 -16.77 25.19 -11.58
CA GLU A 273 -17.19 26.16 -10.58
C GLU A 273 -16.90 25.66 -9.16
N GLY A 274 -16.48 26.56 -8.29
CA GLY A 274 -16.57 26.41 -6.85
C GLY A 274 -15.92 25.19 -6.22
N GLN A 275 -14.91 24.59 -6.86
CA GLN A 275 -14.13 23.54 -6.22
C GLN A 275 -13.15 24.13 -5.21
N TYR A 276 -13.60 24.25 -3.98
CA TYR A 276 -12.78 24.80 -2.89
C TYR A 276 -11.91 23.76 -2.17
N ALA A 277 -12.11 22.47 -2.45
CA ALA A 277 -11.32 21.40 -1.88
C ALA A 277 -11.12 20.27 -2.89
N SER A 278 -9.87 19.92 -3.17
CA SER A 278 -9.50 18.77 -4.00
C SER A 278 -9.71 17.44 -3.27
N THR A 279 -9.66 17.46 -1.92
CA THR A 279 -9.78 16.32 -1.04
C THR A 279 -10.84 16.55 0.05
N GLY A 280 -11.15 15.53 0.85
CA GLY A 280 -12.07 15.61 1.96
C GLY A 280 -13.49 15.14 1.63
N PHE A 281 -14.43 15.40 2.56
CA PHE A 281 -15.82 14.93 2.43
C PHE A 281 -16.53 15.52 1.22
N SER A 282 -17.19 14.66 0.44
CA SER A 282 -17.83 14.99 -0.83
C SER A 282 -18.85 16.14 -0.74
N ASN A 283 -19.57 16.29 0.38
CA ASN A 283 -20.51 17.37 0.60
C ASN A 283 -19.84 18.77 0.69
N LYS A 284 -18.61 18.85 1.18
CA LYS A 284 -17.81 20.09 1.18
C LYS A 284 -17.25 20.42 -0.20
N ARG A 285 -16.97 19.40 -1.00
CA ARG A 285 -16.48 19.55 -2.37
C ARG A 285 -17.56 20.09 -3.31
N LEU A 286 -18.83 19.95 -2.98
CA LEU A 286 -19.96 20.41 -3.79
C LEU A 286 -20.38 21.86 -3.51
N LYS A 287 -19.80 22.52 -2.50
CA LYS A 287 -20.13 23.91 -2.17
C LYS A 287 -19.81 24.85 -3.34
N GLY A 288 -20.81 25.57 -3.80
CA GLY A 288 -20.67 26.54 -4.89
C GLY A 288 -20.71 25.95 -6.30
N ILE A 289 -20.98 24.65 -6.44
CA ILE A 289 -21.16 24.00 -7.73
C ILE A 289 -22.63 24.06 -8.13
N HIS A 290 -22.92 24.45 -9.38
CA HIS A 290 -24.26 24.40 -9.94
C HIS A 290 -24.54 23.07 -10.64
N VAL A 291 -25.82 22.67 -10.65
CA VAL A 291 -26.29 21.52 -11.41
C VAL A 291 -26.72 22.02 -12.80
N LEU A 292 -26.07 21.48 -13.82
CA LEU A 292 -26.38 21.76 -15.22
C LEU A 292 -27.71 21.11 -15.63
N ASP A 293 -28.31 21.61 -16.72
CA ASP A 293 -29.50 21.03 -17.33
C ASP A 293 -29.19 19.82 -18.25
N HIS A 294 -27.92 19.55 -18.50
CA HIS A 294 -27.41 18.45 -19.32
C HIS A 294 -26.29 17.70 -18.60
N TYR A 295 -25.93 16.53 -19.12
CA TYR A 295 -24.74 15.79 -18.68
C TYR A 295 -23.48 16.34 -19.36
N VAL A 296 -22.41 16.54 -18.60
CA VAL A 296 -21.12 16.97 -19.13
C VAL A 296 -20.61 15.92 -20.11
N SER A 297 -20.41 16.32 -21.37
CA SER A 297 -19.82 15.47 -22.39
C SER A 297 -18.29 15.42 -22.24
N MET A 298 -17.65 14.45 -22.88
CA MET A 298 -16.19 14.37 -22.87
C MET A 298 -15.54 15.57 -23.57
N ASP A 299 -16.12 16.00 -24.70
CA ASP A 299 -15.64 17.18 -25.45
C ASP A 299 -15.73 18.46 -24.59
N GLU A 300 -16.83 18.62 -23.85
CA GLU A 300 -17.00 19.74 -22.94
C GLU A 300 -16.00 19.68 -21.79
N TYR A 301 -15.76 18.48 -21.23
CA TYR A 301 -14.76 18.26 -20.20
C TYR A 301 -13.35 18.65 -20.68
N GLU A 302 -12.95 18.17 -21.84
CA GLU A 302 -11.63 18.43 -22.42
C GLU A 302 -11.45 19.92 -22.76
N ALA A 303 -12.44 20.54 -23.40
CA ALA A 303 -12.38 21.96 -23.71
C ALA A 303 -12.23 22.85 -22.47
N ASN A 304 -12.92 22.53 -21.38
CA ASN A 304 -12.80 23.29 -20.14
C ASN A 304 -11.51 22.99 -19.37
N ARG A 305 -10.99 21.76 -19.43
CA ARG A 305 -9.68 21.42 -18.87
C ARG A 305 -8.56 22.20 -19.54
N ASP A 306 -8.56 22.26 -20.87
CA ASP A 306 -7.51 22.88 -21.66
C ASP A 306 -7.58 24.41 -21.62
N ALA A 307 -8.70 25.00 -21.19
CA ALA A 307 -8.88 26.43 -21.00
C ALA A 307 -8.37 26.96 -19.63
N ARG A 308 -7.94 26.09 -18.73
CA ARG A 308 -7.39 26.41 -17.40
C ARG A 308 -5.88 26.45 -17.40
#